data_6583b0a24a94e20a70f791bb5a4ba87d
#
_entry.id   6583b0a24a94e20a70f791bb5a4ba87d
#
_cell.length_a   1.000
_cell.length_b   1.000
_cell.length_c   1.000
_cell.angle_alpha   90.00
_cell.angle_beta   90.00
_cell.angle_gamma   90.00
#
_symmetry.space_group_name_H-M   'P 1'
#
loop_
_entity.id
_entity.type
_entity.pdbx_description
1 polymer ?
#
loop_
_entity_poly.entity_id
_entity_poly.type
_entity_poly.pdbx_seq_one_letter_code
_entity_poly.pdbx_strand_id
1 'polypeptide(L)'
;MRHCLPFLMGLAATMFATHASAQTPVEVKLIAAIEESRGWCLDLRGPPGRTAPIGGIRSETCKTYINTWTTEDQAFDKENIAQNNEFRMIEYPDKCMTLYEPVAGSFVSLETCDGRSAQSITFDDAGHIISDVMPELCMTIGDRVLPGGGGRPLHIMRDVTFEKCDTKIDIRQTWELRAEWAGPQQTTAERPFVENPNAGSPKSQ
;
A
#
# COMPACT_ATOMS: atom_id res chain seq x y z
N MET A 1 11.06 7.41 76.24
CA MET A 1 11.29 6.43 75.20
C MET A 1 10.34 6.74 74.07
N ARG A 2 10.83 7.34 72.97
CA ARG A 2 10.01 7.70 71.79
C ARG A 2 10.33 6.68 70.66
N HIS A 3 9.31 5.93 70.29
CA HIS A 3 9.42 4.96 69.17
C HIS A 3 9.14 5.70 67.83
N CYS A 4 10.15 5.80 66.99
CA CYS A 4 10.00 6.20 65.59
C CYS A 4 9.58 4.98 64.78
N LEU A 5 8.40 5.01 64.15
CA LEU A 5 8.01 4.08 63.09
C LEU A 5 8.56 4.57 61.73
N PRO A 6 9.19 3.70 60.95
CA PRO A 6 9.56 4.06 59.58
C PRO A 6 8.34 3.90 58.66
N PHE A 7 8.03 4.96 57.93
CA PHE A 7 7.02 5.00 56.85
C PHE A 7 7.64 4.37 55.61
N LEU A 8 7.20 3.17 55.27
CA LEU A 8 7.55 2.52 53.98
C LEU A 8 6.67 3.11 52.88
N MET A 9 7.25 4.01 52.07
CA MET A 9 6.64 4.47 50.81
C MET A 9 6.80 3.36 49.76
N GLY A 10 5.70 2.63 49.47
CA GLY A 10 5.62 1.69 48.37
C GLY A 10 5.55 2.44 47.04
N LEU A 11 6.56 2.32 46.21
CA LEU A 11 6.59 2.82 44.83
C LEU A 11 5.75 1.89 43.98
N ALA A 12 4.52 2.29 43.61
CA ALA A 12 3.71 1.55 42.65
C ALA A 12 4.24 1.87 41.25
N ALA A 13 4.95 0.92 40.64
CA ALA A 13 5.36 0.99 39.24
C ALA A 13 4.14 0.68 38.36
N THR A 14 3.57 1.71 37.75
CA THR A 14 2.55 1.55 36.70
C THR A 14 3.20 1.06 35.42
N MET A 15 3.05 -0.22 35.09
CA MET A 15 3.43 -0.78 33.79
C MET A 15 2.44 -0.27 32.75
N PHE A 16 2.87 0.65 31.88
CA PHE A 16 2.15 0.99 30.68
C PHE A 16 2.33 -0.15 29.68
N ALA A 17 1.31 -0.96 29.49
CA ALA A 17 1.25 -1.92 28.41
C ALA A 17 1.13 -1.14 27.10
N THR A 18 2.18 -1.09 26.30
CA THR A 18 2.12 -0.61 24.92
C THR A 18 1.34 -1.65 24.11
N HIS A 19 0.10 -1.35 23.79
CA HIS A 19 -0.67 -2.13 22.84
C HIS A 19 -0.04 -1.89 21.46
N ALA A 20 0.69 -2.88 20.96
CA ALA A 20 1.00 -2.90 19.54
C ALA A 20 -0.33 -3.06 18.80
N SER A 21 -0.76 -2.04 18.05
CA SER A 21 -1.91 -2.15 17.16
C SER A 21 -1.60 -3.22 16.13
N ALA A 22 -2.48 -4.22 16.02
CA ALA A 22 -2.33 -5.21 14.98
C ALA A 22 -2.57 -4.53 13.62
N GLN A 23 -1.63 -4.64 12.70
CA GLN A 23 -1.77 -4.13 11.34
C GLN A 23 -2.86 -4.93 10.62
N THR A 24 -3.80 -4.24 9.97
CA THR A 24 -4.81 -4.87 9.11
C THR A 24 -4.44 -4.61 7.65
N PRO A 25 -3.94 -5.63 6.95
CA PRO A 25 -3.53 -5.47 5.57
C PRO A 25 -4.75 -5.24 4.67
N VAL A 26 -4.61 -4.28 3.75
CA VAL A 26 -5.58 -3.98 2.69
C VAL A 26 -4.87 -3.76 1.37
N GLU A 27 -5.54 -4.08 0.27
CA GLU A 27 -5.17 -3.59 -1.05
C GLU A 27 -5.83 -2.24 -1.31
N VAL A 28 -5.10 -1.35 -1.92
CA VAL A 28 -5.63 -0.10 -2.48
C VAL A 28 -5.95 -0.36 -3.93
N LYS A 29 -7.22 -0.61 -4.23
CA LYS A 29 -7.69 -1.07 -5.54
C LYS A 29 -8.52 0.02 -6.23
N LEU A 30 -8.28 0.23 -7.53
CA LEU A 30 -9.15 1.07 -8.34
C LEU A 30 -10.55 0.43 -8.46
N ILE A 31 -11.61 1.20 -8.23
CA ILE A 31 -13.00 0.69 -8.31
C ILE A 31 -13.31 0.25 -9.73
N ALA A 32 -12.98 1.07 -10.73
CA ALA A 32 -13.19 0.73 -12.14
C ALA A 32 -12.16 -0.29 -12.63
N ALA A 33 -12.61 -1.35 -13.26
CA ALA A 33 -11.73 -2.40 -13.79
C ALA A 33 -10.83 -1.94 -14.95
N ILE A 34 -11.21 -0.95 -15.71
CA ILE A 34 -10.54 -0.39 -16.91
C ILE A 34 -9.67 -1.46 -17.63
N GLU A 35 -10.18 -2.18 -18.59
CA GLU A 35 -9.54 -3.25 -19.40
C GLU A 35 -8.86 -4.41 -18.61
N GLU A 36 -8.69 -4.34 -17.27
CA GLU A 36 -8.11 -5.40 -16.45
C GLU A 36 -9.16 -5.97 -15.48
N SER A 37 -9.77 -7.08 -15.87
CA SER A 37 -10.86 -7.71 -15.11
C SER A 37 -10.45 -8.20 -13.72
N ARG A 38 -9.16 -8.42 -13.48
CA ARG A 38 -8.60 -8.78 -12.16
C ARG A 38 -8.50 -7.56 -11.24
N GLY A 39 -8.56 -6.36 -11.80
CA GLY A 39 -8.46 -5.08 -11.12
C GLY A 39 -7.05 -4.48 -11.13
N TRP A 40 -6.98 -3.21 -10.77
CA TRP A 40 -5.77 -2.42 -10.65
C TRP A 40 -5.49 -2.12 -9.18
N CYS A 41 -4.38 -2.61 -8.64
CA CYS A 41 -3.96 -2.37 -7.26
C CYS A 41 -2.70 -1.52 -7.22
N LEU A 42 -2.57 -0.67 -6.19
CA LEU A 42 -1.30 0.00 -5.92
C LEU A 42 -0.24 -1.05 -5.60
N ASP A 43 0.93 -0.88 -6.17
CA ASP A 43 1.99 -1.88 -6.18
C ASP A 43 3.35 -1.20 -6.06
N LEU A 44 4.25 -1.81 -5.30
CA LEU A 44 5.63 -1.36 -5.21
C LEU A 44 6.35 -1.65 -6.53
N ARG A 45 6.99 -0.65 -7.10
CA ARG A 45 7.72 -0.80 -8.36
C ARG A 45 8.92 -1.73 -8.21
N GLY A 46 8.88 -2.88 -8.85
CA GLY A 46 9.98 -3.84 -8.96
C GLY A 46 9.63 -5.24 -8.44
N PRO A 47 10.54 -6.21 -8.50
CA PRO A 47 10.26 -7.56 -8.06
C PRO A 47 10.23 -7.65 -6.52
N PRO A 48 9.28 -8.42 -5.93
CA PRO A 48 9.20 -8.63 -4.48
C PRO A 48 10.54 -9.05 -3.87
N GLY A 49 10.83 -8.54 -2.67
CA GLY A 49 12.04 -8.89 -1.92
C GLY A 49 13.36 -8.40 -2.51
N ARG A 50 13.32 -7.74 -3.68
CA ARG A 50 14.52 -7.16 -4.33
C ARG A 50 14.39 -5.68 -4.59
N THR A 51 13.24 -5.12 -4.33
CA THR A 51 12.97 -3.72 -4.61
C THR A 51 13.37 -2.90 -3.41
N ALA A 52 14.33 -2.03 -3.61
CA ALA A 52 14.45 -0.91 -2.70
C ALA A 52 13.14 -0.10 -2.81
N PRO A 53 12.57 0.38 -1.70
CA PRO A 53 11.39 1.26 -1.70
C PRO A 53 11.52 2.51 -2.60
N ILE A 54 12.72 2.81 -3.03
CA ILE A 54 13.10 3.88 -3.97
C ILE A 54 12.40 3.77 -5.34
N GLY A 55 11.89 2.57 -5.71
CA GLY A 55 11.22 2.37 -6.99
C GLY A 55 9.89 3.12 -7.12
N GLY A 56 9.33 3.62 -6.01
CA GLY A 56 8.04 4.31 -5.98
C GLY A 56 6.85 3.36 -6.12
N ILE A 57 5.67 3.96 -6.15
CA ILE A 57 4.40 3.26 -6.31
C ILE A 57 3.93 3.38 -7.76
N ARG A 58 3.33 2.31 -8.26
CA ARG A 58 2.61 2.23 -9.52
C ARG A 58 1.29 1.49 -9.30
N SER A 59 0.50 1.27 -10.32
CA SER A 59 -0.58 0.30 -10.30
C SER A 59 -0.22 -0.92 -11.14
N GLU A 60 -0.55 -2.11 -10.66
CA GLU A 60 -0.39 -3.38 -11.37
C GLU A 60 -1.66 -4.22 -11.23
N THR A 61 -1.81 -5.23 -12.06
CA THR A 61 -2.86 -6.24 -11.89
C THR A 61 -2.91 -6.71 -10.43
N CYS A 62 -4.10 -6.69 -9.81
CA CYS A 62 -4.26 -7.16 -8.44
C CYS A 62 -3.89 -8.63 -8.30
N LYS A 63 -3.06 -8.94 -7.31
CA LYS A 63 -2.55 -10.30 -7.07
C LYS A 63 -3.47 -11.14 -6.16
N THR A 64 -4.44 -10.55 -5.52
CA THR A 64 -5.43 -11.25 -4.67
C THR A 64 -6.26 -12.28 -5.40
N TYR A 65 -6.43 -12.16 -6.73
CA TYR A 65 -7.15 -13.17 -7.50
C TYR A 65 -6.50 -14.56 -7.42
N ILE A 66 -5.24 -14.66 -7.04
CA ILE A 66 -4.53 -15.91 -6.82
C ILE A 66 -4.53 -16.36 -5.35
N ASN A 67 -5.35 -15.74 -4.51
CA ASN A 67 -5.44 -16.00 -3.08
C ASN A 67 -4.11 -15.81 -2.32
N THR A 68 -3.28 -14.89 -2.78
CA THR A 68 -2.00 -14.51 -2.16
C THR A 68 -1.99 -13.02 -1.87
N TRP A 69 -2.99 -12.55 -1.16
CA TRP A 69 -3.08 -11.16 -0.78
C TRP A 69 -2.00 -10.72 0.25
N THR A 70 -1.16 -11.63 0.65
CA THR A 70 0.09 -11.38 1.36
C THR A 70 1.21 -11.03 0.40
N THR A 71 0.92 -10.46 -0.76
CA THR A 71 2.00 -10.00 -1.61
C THR A 71 2.64 -8.78 -0.97
N GLU A 72 3.90 -8.92 -0.63
CA GLU A 72 4.77 -7.92 0.00
C GLU A 72 4.71 -6.55 -0.68
N ASP A 73 4.28 -6.51 -1.93
CA ASP A 73 4.28 -5.34 -2.80
C ASP A 73 2.91 -4.68 -3.02
N GLN A 74 1.80 -5.24 -2.48
CA GLN A 74 0.44 -4.67 -2.64
C GLN A 74 -0.34 -4.47 -1.34
N ALA A 75 0.21 -4.86 -0.19
CA ALA A 75 -0.48 -4.75 1.09
C ALA A 75 -0.12 -3.46 1.84
N PHE A 76 -1.16 -2.69 2.19
CA PHE A 76 -1.06 -1.46 2.96
C PHE A 76 -1.71 -1.62 4.34
N ASP A 77 -1.31 -0.80 5.30
CA ASP A 77 -1.85 -0.80 6.66
C ASP A 77 -3.09 0.09 6.75
N LYS A 78 -4.25 -0.54 6.92
CA LYS A 78 -5.55 0.14 7.01
C LYS A 78 -5.63 1.13 8.15
N GLU A 79 -5.08 0.77 9.32
CA GLU A 79 -5.13 1.61 10.51
C GLU A 79 -4.34 2.90 10.30
N ASN A 80 -3.16 2.82 9.70
CA ASN A 80 -2.37 4.02 9.38
C ASN A 80 -3.07 4.91 8.36
N ILE A 81 -3.71 4.35 7.34
CA ILE A 81 -4.50 5.13 6.38
C ILE A 81 -5.63 5.87 7.10
N ALA A 82 -6.40 5.17 7.95
CA ALA A 82 -7.60 5.72 8.57
C ALA A 82 -7.32 6.71 9.71
N GLN A 83 -6.22 6.53 10.44
CA GLN A 83 -5.97 7.28 11.67
C GLN A 83 -4.90 8.37 11.50
N ASN A 84 -3.96 8.15 10.59
CA ASN A 84 -2.77 8.99 10.46
C ASN A 84 -2.67 9.69 9.10
N ASN A 85 -3.56 9.41 8.15
CA ASN A 85 -3.44 9.84 6.75
C ASN A 85 -2.10 9.42 6.12
N GLU A 86 -1.58 8.25 6.52
CA GLU A 86 -0.31 7.72 6.06
C GLU A 86 -0.51 6.38 5.36
N PHE A 87 -0.11 6.29 4.12
CA PHE A 87 -0.09 5.02 3.37
C PHE A 87 1.24 4.32 3.62
N ARG A 88 1.23 3.36 4.56
CA ARG A 88 2.39 2.49 4.86
C ARG A 88 2.14 1.11 4.31
N MET A 89 3.16 0.51 3.71
CA MET A 89 3.08 -0.88 3.33
C MET A 89 3.35 -1.78 4.52
N ILE A 90 2.68 -2.95 4.56
CA ILE A 90 2.86 -3.94 5.65
C ILE A 90 4.31 -4.41 5.71
N GLU A 91 4.92 -4.71 4.57
CA GLU A 91 6.30 -5.21 4.48
C GLU A 91 7.35 -4.13 4.81
N TYR A 92 7.01 -2.86 4.63
CA TYR A 92 7.91 -1.74 4.89
C TYR A 92 7.25 -0.73 5.86
N PRO A 93 7.04 -1.12 7.14
CA PRO A 93 6.27 -0.32 8.09
C PRO A 93 6.93 1.03 8.46
N ASP A 94 8.22 1.17 8.19
CA ASP A 94 8.97 2.42 8.35
C ASP A 94 8.95 3.31 7.11
N LYS A 95 8.24 2.90 6.04
CA LYS A 95 8.13 3.67 4.79
C LYS A 95 6.71 4.17 4.58
N CYS A 96 6.62 5.46 4.28
CA CYS A 96 5.38 6.16 3.95
C CYS A 96 5.35 6.54 2.47
N MET A 97 4.19 6.37 1.86
CA MET A 97 3.92 6.97 0.56
C MET A 97 4.14 8.48 0.66
N THR A 98 4.89 9.02 -0.28
CA THR A 98 5.32 10.41 -0.26
C THR A 98 5.09 11.05 -1.61
N LEU A 99 4.41 12.20 -1.64
CA LEU A 99 4.32 13.03 -2.83
C LEU A 99 5.70 13.61 -3.13
N TYR A 100 6.27 13.26 -4.28
CA TYR A 100 7.63 13.67 -4.64
C TYR A 100 7.76 15.18 -4.82
N GLU A 101 6.84 15.79 -5.57
CA GLU A 101 6.76 17.23 -5.77
C GLU A 101 5.30 17.70 -5.63
N PRO A 102 5.04 18.88 -5.06
CA PRO A 102 3.67 19.38 -4.90
C PRO A 102 3.15 20.04 -6.19
N VAL A 103 3.09 19.25 -7.28
CA VAL A 103 2.62 19.68 -8.60
C VAL A 103 1.84 18.56 -9.27
N ALA A 104 0.93 18.89 -10.17
CA ALA A 104 0.26 17.91 -11.02
C ALA A 104 1.28 17.15 -11.89
N GLY A 105 1.06 15.84 -12.06
CA GLY A 105 2.00 14.93 -12.72
C GLY A 105 3.05 14.35 -11.80
N SER A 106 3.05 14.72 -10.51
CA SER A 106 4.03 14.20 -9.55
C SER A 106 3.84 12.71 -9.29
N PHE A 107 4.94 11.98 -9.30
CA PHE A 107 4.99 10.58 -8.90
C PHE A 107 4.91 10.41 -7.39
N VAL A 108 4.70 9.16 -7.00
CA VAL A 108 4.65 8.74 -5.60
C VAL A 108 5.87 7.90 -5.29
N SER A 109 6.62 8.29 -4.27
CA SER A 109 7.75 7.52 -3.74
C SER A 109 7.37 6.85 -2.41
N LEU A 110 8.20 5.91 -1.96
CA LEU A 110 8.18 5.39 -0.60
C LEU A 110 9.45 5.85 0.12
N GLU A 111 9.28 6.66 1.14
CA GLU A 111 10.38 7.23 1.91
C GLU A 111 10.22 6.94 3.39
N THR A 112 11.28 7.11 4.17
CA THR A 112 11.20 6.94 5.62
C THR A 112 10.12 7.85 6.19
N CYS A 113 9.23 7.30 7.00
CA CYS A 113 8.18 8.07 7.67
C CYS A 113 8.85 9.04 8.66
N ASP A 114 8.68 10.33 8.44
CA ASP A 114 9.21 11.40 9.29
C ASP A 114 8.16 12.45 9.69
N GLY A 115 6.90 12.21 9.29
CA GLY A 115 5.76 13.07 9.62
C GLY A 115 5.72 14.39 8.84
N ARG A 116 6.49 14.51 7.75
CA ARG A 116 6.43 15.70 6.89
C ARG A 116 5.12 15.74 6.10
N SER A 117 4.66 16.92 5.78
CA SER A 117 3.37 17.14 5.11
C SER A 117 3.23 16.43 3.76
N ALA A 118 4.32 16.19 3.04
CA ALA A 118 4.31 15.40 1.79
C ALA A 118 3.92 13.93 1.98
N GLN A 119 3.88 13.44 3.23
CA GLN A 119 3.45 12.08 3.61
C GLN A 119 2.00 12.06 4.14
N SER A 120 1.40 13.23 4.34
CA SER A 120 0.00 13.33 4.73
C SER A 120 -0.87 13.21 3.49
N ILE A 121 -1.52 12.06 3.36
CA ILE A 121 -2.34 11.69 2.21
C ILE A 121 -3.65 11.13 2.73
N THR A 122 -4.74 11.83 2.45
CA THR A 122 -6.09 11.47 2.91
C THR A 122 -6.75 10.50 1.93
N PHE A 123 -7.39 9.46 2.46
CA PHE A 123 -8.36 8.64 1.76
C PHE A 123 -9.76 9.11 2.17
N ASP A 124 -10.50 9.75 1.25
CA ASP A 124 -11.79 10.33 1.55
C ASP A 124 -12.96 9.33 1.40
N ASP A 125 -14.15 9.74 1.86
CA ASP A 125 -15.36 8.91 1.79
C ASP A 125 -15.87 8.65 0.36
N ALA A 126 -15.42 9.45 -0.62
CA ALA A 126 -15.72 9.25 -2.04
C ALA A 126 -14.76 8.26 -2.71
N GLY A 127 -13.70 7.86 -2.01
CA GLY A 127 -12.68 6.94 -2.51
C GLY A 127 -11.53 7.64 -3.21
N HIS A 128 -11.37 8.96 -3.03
CA HIS A 128 -10.21 9.66 -3.56
C HIS A 128 -9.02 9.55 -2.60
N ILE A 129 -7.84 9.47 -3.16
CA ILE A 129 -6.57 9.56 -2.44
C ILE A 129 -6.00 10.94 -2.74
N ILE A 130 -6.00 11.82 -1.75
CA ILE A 130 -5.76 13.25 -1.89
C ILE A 130 -4.49 13.63 -1.12
N SER A 131 -3.62 14.42 -1.73
CA SER A 131 -2.47 14.98 -1.02
C SER A 131 -2.91 16.17 -0.16
N ASP A 132 -2.62 16.14 1.14
CA ASP A 132 -3.01 17.23 2.06
C ASP A 132 -2.24 18.53 1.81
N VAL A 133 -1.06 18.46 1.16
CA VAL A 133 -0.31 19.66 0.75
C VAL A 133 -0.82 20.28 -0.54
N MET A 134 -1.55 19.51 -1.36
CA MET A 134 -2.15 19.94 -2.63
C MET A 134 -3.55 19.30 -2.74
N PRO A 135 -4.55 19.81 -2.00
CA PRO A 135 -5.87 19.16 -1.90
C PRO A 135 -6.68 19.14 -3.19
N GLU A 136 -6.23 19.85 -4.20
CA GLU A 136 -6.79 19.77 -5.56
C GLU A 136 -6.22 18.61 -6.39
N LEU A 137 -5.26 17.84 -5.85
CA LEU A 137 -4.65 16.70 -6.54
C LEU A 137 -5.13 15.37 -5.98
N CYS A 138 -5.64 14.52 -6.86
CA CYS A 138 -6.07 13.15 -6.61
C CYS A 138 -5.11 12.15 -7.25
N MET A 139 -4.82 11.07 -6.56
CA MET A 139 -4.07 9.97 -7.13
C MET A 139 -4.80 9.37 -8.32
N THR A 140 -4.12 9.33 -9.44
CA THR A 140 -4.68 9.01 -10.76
C THR A 140 -3.88 7.90 -11.42
N ILE A 141 -4.57 6.84 -11.87
CA ILE A 141 -3.94 5.83 -12.72
C ILE A 141 -3.78 6.35 -14.15
N GLY A 142 -2.58 6.23 -14.69
CA GLY A 142 -2.24 6.71 -16.03
C GLY A 142 -2.89 5.91 -17.17
N ASP A 143 -2.80 6.42 -18.39
CA ASP A 143 -3.39 5.82 -19.60
C ASP A 143 -2.56 4.67 -20.16
N ARG A 144 -1.26 4.77 -20.02
CA ARG A 144 -0.32 3.87 -20.69
C ARG A 144 -0.25 2.53 -19.97
N VAL A 145 -0.64 1.46 -20.67
CA VAL A 145 -0.45 0.08 -20.22
C VAL A 145 0.94 -0.40 -20.59
N LEU A 146 1.63 -0.99 -19.62
CA LEU A 146 2.94 -1.60 -19.78
C LEU A 146 2.87 -3.08 -19.39
N PRO A 147 3.71 -3.95 -19.97
CA PRO A 147 3.82 -5.32 -19.49
C PRO A 147 4.37 -5.33 -18.06
N GLY A 148 3.70 -6.05 -17.18
CA GLY A 148 4.15 -6.34 -15.82
C GLY A 148 5.03 -7.59 -15.75
N GLY A 149 5.31 -8.04 -14.53
CA GLY A 149 6.03 -9.28 -14.28
C GLY A 149 5.11 -10.41 -13.86
N GLY A 150 5.33 -11.62 -14.39
CA GLY A 150 4.60 -12.82 -13.94
C GLY A 150 3.13 -12.88 -14.38
N GLY A 151 2.42 -13.87 -13.83
CA GLY A 151 1.00 -14.09 -14.08
C GLY A 151 0.66 -14.81 -15.40
N ARG A 152 -0.47 -15.52 -15.40
CA ARG A 152 -1.10 -16.06 -16.62
C ARG A 152 -2.62 -15.83 -16.55
N PRO A 153 -3.19 -14.90 -17.33
CA PRO A 153 -2.50 -14.01 -18.28
C PRO A 153 -1.47 -13.09 -17.61
N LEU A 154 -0.52 -12.59 -18.42
CA LEU A 154 0.54 -11.69 -17.94
C LEU A 154 -0.05 -10.54 -17.13
N HIS A 155 0.60 -10.19 -16.01
CA HIS A 155 0.26 -8.96 -15.30
C HIS A 155 0.60 -7.75 -16.16
N ILE A 156 -0.19 -6.71 -16.02
CA ILE A 156 0.02 -5.43 -16.69
C ILE A 156 0.11 -4.33 -15.64
N MET A 157 0.78 -3.25 -15.97
CA MET A 157 1.00 -2.13 -15.05
C MET A 157 0.74 -0.78 -15.71
N ARG A 158 0.47 0.21 -14.87
CA ARG A 158 0.29 1.61 -15.24
C ARG A 158 1.03 2.49 -14.22
N ASP A 159 1.52 3.62 -14.69
CA ASP A 159 2.03 4.64 -13.78
C ASP A 159 0.88 5.23 -12.95
N VAL A 160 1.23 5.73 -11.77
CA VAL A 160 0.32 6.44 -10.88
C VAL A 160 0.96 7.78 -10.56
N THR A 161 0.18 8.84 -10.71
CA THR A 161 0.58 10.22 -10.44
C THR A 161 -0.50 10.95 -9.67
N PHE A 162 -0.18 12.07 -9.06
CA PHE A 162 -1.17 12.99 -8.54
C PHE A 162 -1.54 14.00 -9.63
N GLU A 163 -2.79 13.97 -10.07
CA GLU A 163 -3.35 14.87 -11.07
C GLU A 163 -4.48 15.71 -10.48
N LYS A 164 -4.91 16.75 -11.16
CA LYS A 164 -6.10 17.49 -10.70
C LYS A 164 -7.28 16.57 -10.57
N CYS A 165 -7.97 16.66 -9.43
CA CYS A 165 -9.23 15.95 -9.22
C CYS A 165 -10.24 16.40 -10.29
N ASP A 166 -10.74 15.50 -11.13
CA ASP A 166 -11.64 15.84 -12.24
C ASP A 166 -12.72 14.76 -12.40
N THR A 167 -13.96 15.16 -12.23
CA THR A 167 -15.12 14.29 -12.38
C THR A 167 -15.22 13.61 -13.75
N LYS A 168 -14.56 14.14 -14.80
CA LYS A 168 -14.53 13.53 -16.14
C LYS A 168 -13.63 12.28 -16.20
N ILE A 169 -12.65 12.19 -15.31
CA ILE A 169 -11.74 11.05 -15.21
C ILE A 169 -11.85 10.34 -13.87
N ASP A 170 -12.95 10.53 -13.16
CA ASP A 170 -13.22 9.97 -11.84
C ASP A 170 -13.01 8.45 -11.78
N ILE A 171 -13.35 7.73 -12.84
CA ILE A 171 -13.06 6.28 -12.96
C ILE A 171 -11.58 5.91 -12.84
N ARG A 172 -10.67 6.88 -12.94
CA ARG A 172 -9.22 6.72 -12.79
C ARG A 172 -8.70 7.25 -11.47
N GLN A 173 -9.57 7.85 -10.67
CA GLN A 173 -9.22 8.54 -9.42
C GLN A 173 -9.96 7.97 -8.21
N THR A 174 -10.86 7.00 -8.40
CA THR A 174 -11.68 6.45 -7.34
C THR A 174 -11.22 5.05 -6.95
N TRP A 175 -10.79 4.92 -5.70
CA TRP A 175 -10.17 3.74 -5.13
C TRP A 175 -11.01 3.16 -4.00
N GLU A 176 -10.76 1.92 -3.65
CA GLU A 176 -11.32 1.22 -2.49
C GLU A 176 -10.22 0.55 -1.67
N LEU A 177 -10.43 0.44 -0.36
CA LEU A 177 -9.59 -0.38 0.51
C LEU A 177 -10.22 -1.78 0.61
N ARG A 178 -9.63 -2.75 -0.04
CA ARG A 178 -10.13 -4.12 -0.08
C ARG A 178 -9.39 -4.98 0.94
N ALA A 179 -10.08 -5.38 2.02
CA ALA A 179 -9.53 -6.22 3.08
C ALA A 179 -9.74 -7.71 2.82
N GLU A 180 -10.75 -8.09 2.02
CA GLU A 180 -11.14 -9.46 1.79
C GLU A 180 -11.29 -9.77 0.30
N TRP A 181 -10.84 -10.95 -0.06
CA TRP A 181 -11.09 -11.50 -1.38
C TRP A 181 -12.57 -11.92 -1.48
N ALA A 182 -13.34 -11.23 -2.31
CA ALA A 182 -14.76 -11.51 -2.53
C ALA A 182 -15.01 -12.58 -3.62
N GLY A 183 -13.98 -13.11 -4.23
CA GLY A 183 -14.07 -14.12 -5.29
C GLY A 183 -14.07 -15.56 -4.75
N PRO A 184 -14.33 -16.56 -5.62
CA PRO A 184 -14.25 -17.96 -5.23
C PRO A 184 -12.84 -18.28 -4.72
N GLN A 185 -12.78 -18.96 -3.58
CA GLN A 185 -11.53 -19.46 -3.01
C GLN A 185 -10.91 -20.44 -4.02
N GLN A 186 -9.80 -20.07 -4.63
CA GLN A 186 -9.04 -21.02 -5.44
C GLN A 186 -8.37 -22.04 -4.52
N THR A 187 -8.64 -23.32 -4.75
CA THR A 187 -7.93 -24.37 -4.02
C THR A 187 -6.45 -24.39 -4.42
N THR A 188 -5.60 -24.88 -3.53
CA THR A 188 -4.15 -24.97 -3.77
C THR A 188 -3.78 -25.75 -5.04
N ALA A 189 -4.67 -26.64 -5.50
CA ALA A 189 -4.49 -27.43 -6.72
C ALA A 189 -4.73 -26.61 -8.00
N GLU A 190 -5.46 -25.51 -7.91
CA GLU A 190 -5.80 -24.65 -9.05
C GLU A 190 -4.89 -23.42 -9.17
N ARG A 191 -3.89 -23.28 -8.30
CA ARG A 191 -2.92 -22.19 -8.44
C ARG A 191 -2.16 -22.41 -9.75
N PRO A 192 -2.31 -21.52 -10.74
CA PRO A 192 -1.42 -21.60 -11.88
C PRO A 192 0.00 -21.41 -11.36
N PHE A 193 0.88 -22.32 -11.69
CA PHE A 193 2.31 -22.17 -11.42
C PHE A 193 2.78 -20.90 -12.14
N VAL A 194 3.08 -19.88 -11.36
CA VAL A 194 3.62 -18.62 -11.89
C VAL A 194 5.11 -18.84 -12.10
N GLU A 195 5.45 -19.37 -13.26
CA GLU A 195 6.84 -19.40 -13.69
C GLU A 195 7.21 -17.95 -14.07
N ASN A 196 8.14 -17.38 -13.34
CA ASN A 196 8.69 -16.09 -13.70
C ASN A 196 9.52 -16.27 -14.97
N PRO A 197 9.06 -15.79 -16.16
CA PRO A 197 9.78 -16.00 -17.40
C PRO A 197 11.16 -15.32 -17.43
N ASN A 198 11.43 -14.46 -16.44
CA ASN A 198 12.71 -13.78 -16.28
C ASN A 198 13.57 -14.37 -15.14
N ALA A 199 13.14 -15.44 -14.49
CA ALA A 199 14.02 -16.21 -13.63
C ALA A 199 15.05 -16.89 -14.53
N GLY A 200 16.17 -16.24 -14.78
CA GLY A 200 17.28 -16.81 -15.52
C GLY A 200 17.62 -18.18 -14.96
N SER A 201 17.71 -19.18 -15.81
CA SER A 201 18.15 -20.52 -15.45
C SER A 201 19.42 -20.43 -14.61
N PRO A 202 19.52 -21.16 -13.49
CA PRO A 202 20.75 -21.19 -12.72
C PRO A 202 21.85 -21.64 -13.67
N LYS A 203 22.86 -20.82 -13.86
CA LYS A 203 24.07 -21.22 -14.59
C LYS A 203 24.68 -22.37 -13.81
N SER A 204 24.63 -23.54 -14.41
CA SER A 204 25.39 -24.70 -13.94
C SER A 204 26.89 -24.33 -13.91
N GLN A 205 27.45 -24.28 -12.73
CA GLN A 205 28.91 -24.36 -12.55
C GLN A 205 29.31 -25.80 -12.45
#